data_cdebc1f77421b0f087dfd624a3cc82f5
#
_entry.id   cdebc1f77421b0f087dfd624a3cc82f5
#
_cell.length_a   1.000
_cell.length_b   1.000
_cell.length_c   1.000
_cell.angle_alpha   90.00
_cell.angle_beta   90.00
_cell.angle_gamma   90.00
#
_symmetry.space_group_name_H-M   'P 1'
#
loop_
_entity.id
_entity.type
_entity.pdbx_description
1 polymer ?
#
loop_
_entity_poly.entity_id
_entity_poly.type
_entity_poly.pdbx_seq_one_letter_code
_entity_poly.pdbx_strand_id
1 'polypeptide(L)'
;MPNYRKLGKLPPKRHIKLDRPQGESHLGEGIYYEHILTTVGFDRAYSIMYHLRPPTRVRAVERAGEVKLEPAEEMPLRHVHLRTADLQRQGDAITGRIPLMFNDDLVAYRCRPAAPQETLYRNGAADEVIFIQSRGGTAETTFGRLRYRRGDYLVMPRTTVYRLIPDDLGQEDYLFLEARGVIRTPARYSNPDGQFLLGTPYSERDFHSPTELNPVDDARDTVLLVKVGTRLTRMTLAQHPLDVVGWDGFVYPYTFNAWDFEPLTGTVHLPPPFQQTFECDGFVICTFAPRYLDHHPEAIKVPYAHSNVQADEVLFYVEGDFASRRGVGECSLT
;
A
#
# COMPACT_ATOMS: atom_id res chain seq x y z
N MET A 1 1.38 11.65 0.33
CA MET A 1 2.69 11.18 0.81
C MET A 1 3.22 12.20 1.76
N PRO A 2 3.69 11.77 2.93
CA PRO A 2 3.91 12.74 4.00
C PRO A 2 5.05 13.70 3.74
N ASN A 3 6.17 13.34 3.12
CA ASN A 3 7.33 14.24 3.00
C ASN A 3 8.31 13.85 1.91
N TYR A 4 9.22 14.77 1.57
CA TYR A 4 10.40 14.45 0.78
C TYR A 4 11.31 13.47 1.53
N ARG A 5 11.73 12.41 0.84
CA ARG A 5 12.71 11.44 1.35
C ARG A 5 13.82 11.22 0.34
N LYS A 6 14.94 10.75 0.84
CA LYS A 6 16.09 10.35 0.02
C LYS A 6 16.83 9.19 0.68
N LEU A 7 17.41 8.33 -0.15
CA LEU A 7 18.20 7.19 0.32
C LEU A 7 19.28 6.83 -0.72
N GLY A 8 20.46 6.47 -0.26
CA GLY A 8 21.55 5.99 -1.08
C GLY A 8 22.34 7.06 -1.83
N LYS A 9 22.89 6.71 -3.01
CA LYS A 9 23.78 7.54 -3.80
C LYS A 9 22.97 8.52 -4.67
N LEU A 10 23.25 9.81 -4.55
CA LEU A 10 22.57 10.85 -5.33
C LEU A 10 23.61 11.81 -5.92
N PRO A 11 23.42 12.32 -7.15
CA PRO A 11 24.23 13.41 -7.66
C PRO A 11 23.93 14.71 -6.91
N PRO A 12 24.82 15.69 -6.91
CA PRO A 12 24.61 16.97 -6.22
C PRO A 12 23.43 17.77 -6.81
N LYS A 13 23.02 17.45 -8.03
CA LYS A 13 21.89 18.09 -8.71
C LYS A 13 21.19 17.05 -9.59
N ARG A 14 19.85 17.10 -9.67
CA ARG A 14 19.06 16.24 -10.56
C ARG A 14 19.42 16.48 -12.03
N HIS A 15 19.28 15.45 -12.86
CA HIS A 15 19.53 15.45 -14.31
C HIS A 15 20.99 15.73 -14.69
N ILE A 16 21.91 15.39 -13.79
CA ILE A 16 23.34 15.32 -14.13
C ILE A 16 23.87 13.91 -13.92
N LYS A 17 24.95 13.58 -14.59
CA LYS A 17 25.56 12.25 -14.50
C LYS A 17 25.97 11.94 -13.06
N LEU A 18 25.64 10.73 -12.63
CA LEU A 18 26.18 10.13 -11.41
C LEU A 18 27.19 9.06 -11.84
N ASP A 19 28.47 9.34 -11.69
CA ASP A 19 29.53 8.42 -12.09
C ASP A 19 29.62 7.23 -11.14
N ARG A 20 29.96 6.07 -11.69
CA ARG A 20 30.31 4.88 -10.92
C ARG A 20 31.78 4.95 -10.51
N PRO A 21 32.13 4.52 -9.29
CA PRO A 21 33.51 4.31 -8.91
C PRO A 21 34.22 3.33 -9.85
N GLN A 22 35.52 3.55 -10.14
CA GLN A 22 36.30 2.62 -10.90
C GLN A 22 36.33 1.25 -10.21
N GLY A 23 35.98 0.19 -10.97
CA GLY A 23 35.88 -1.18 -10.45
C GLY A 23 34.50 -1.65 -10.04
N GLU A 24 33.50 -0.77 -9.92
CA GLU A 24 32.10 -1.15 -9.78
C GLU A 24 31.48 -1.39 -11.17
N SER A 25 31.34 -2.63 -11.57
CA SER A 25 30.57 -3.10 -12.73
C SER A 25 31.26 -3.29 -14.05
N HIS A 26 31.00 -4.46 -14.60
CA HIS A 26 31.53 -4.93 -15.92
C HIS A 26 30.57 -4.61 -17.09
N LEU A 27 29.46 -3.91 -16.88
CA LEU A 27 28.42 -3.71 -17.90
C LEU A 27 27.83 -2.28 -17.81
N GLY A 28 28.34 -1.37 -18.67
CA GLY A 28 27.72 -0.05 -18.85
C GLY A 28 28.74 1.09 -19.00
N GLU A 29 28.23 2.28 -19.29
CA GLU A 29 28.99 3.49 -19.63
C GLU A 29 29.74 4.17 -18.45
N GLY A 30 29.93 3.48 -17.32
CA GLY A 30 30.60 4.07 -16.15
C GLY A 30 29.68 5.05 -15.35
N ILE A 31 28.40 5.06 -15.63
CA ILE A 31 27.40 5.90 -14.92
C ILE A 31 26.28 5.06 -14.34
N TYR A 32 25.56 5.62 -13.36
CA TYR A 32 24.24 5.13 -12.94
C TYR A 32 23.15 5.75 -13.83
N TYR A 33 22.10 4.98 -14.10
CA TYR A 33 21.03 5.39 -15.00
C TYR A 33 19.89 6.07 -14.23
N GLU A 34 19.67 7.34 -14.52
CA GLU A 34 18.58 8.09 -13.95
C GLU A 34 17.22 7.61 -14.49
N HIS A 35 16.24 7.47 -13.60
CA HIS A 35 14.88 7.08 -13.93
C HIS A 35 13.89 7.91 -13.09
N ILE A 36 13.02 8.65 -13.76
CA ILE A 36 11.95 9.41 -13.11
C ILE A 36 10.71 8.52 -13.02
N LEU A 37 10.22 8.33 -11.81
CA LEU A 37 8.96 7.64 -11.54
C LEU A 37 7.91 8.68 -11.13
N THR A 38 6.85 8.80 -11.93
CA THR A 38 5.71 9.68 -11.65
C THR A 38 4.44 8.87 -11.49
N THR A 39 3.48 9.34 -10.71
CA THR A 39 2.17 8.69 -10.54
C THR A 39 1.11 9.26 -11.47
N VAL A 40 1.12 10.57 -11.68
CA VAL A 40 0.12 11.29 -12.51
C VAL A 40 0.85 12.38 -13.32
N GLY A 41 1.53 11.98 -14.38
CA GLY A 41 2.29 12.92 -15.22
C GLY A 41 3.42 13.64 -14.49
N PHE A 42 4.02 14.66 -15.13
CA PHE A 42 5.20 15.35 -14.61
C PHE A 42 4.89 16.53 -13.66
N ASP A 43 3.63 16.88 -13.50
CA ASP A 43 3.17 18.00 -12.66
C ASP A 43 2.69 17.56 -11.26
N ARG A 44 2.73 16.27 -10.96
CA ARG A 44 2.39 15.69 -9.67
C ARG A 44 3.62 15.11 -8.98
N ALA A 45 3.39 14.45 -7.84
CA ALA A 45 4.46 13.82 -7.07
C ALA A 45 5.28 12.85 -7.92
N TYR A 46 6.59 12.91 -7.77
CA TYR A 46 7.55 12.03 -8.44
C TYR A 46 8.72 11.67 -7.51
N SER A 47 9.47 10.66 -7.91
CA SER A 47 10.79 10.35 -7.37
C SER A 47 11.77 10.09 -8.52
N ILE A 48 13.04 10.35 -8.27
CA ILE A 48 14.13 10.05 -9.20
C ILE A 48 14.95 8.92 -8.60
N MET A 49 15.15 7.88 -9.39
CA MET A 49 15.93 6.70 -9.00
C MET A 49 17.19 6.61 -9.87
N TYR A 50 18.23 6.01 -9.34
CA TYR A 50 19.50 5.76 -10.01
C TYR A 50 19.79 4.28 -10.01
N HIS A 51 19.80 3.68 -11.21
CA HIS A 51 19.91 2.25 -11.43
C HIS A 51 21.32 1.84 -11.83
N LEU A 52 21.68 0.59 -11.51
CA LEU A 52 22.92 -0.02 -12.01
C LEU A 52 22.87 -0.21 -13.52
N ARG A 53 21.69 -0.45 -14.11
CA ARG A 53 21.47 -0.73 -15.53
C ARG A 53 20.30 0.07 -16.08
N PRO A 54 20.21 0.24 -17.42
CA PRO A 54 19.05 0.89 -18.03
C PRO A 54 17.73 0.21 -17.59
N PRO A 55 16.79 0.92 -16.94
CA PRO A 55 15.61 0.30 -16.32
C PRO A 55 14.56 -0.20 -17.31
N THR A 56 14.70 0.15 -18.61
CA THR A 56 13.68 -0.13 -19.65
C THR A 56 14.01 -1.35 -20.52
N ARG A 57 14.97 -2.17 -20.14
CA ARG A 57 15.40 -3.33 -20.94
C ARG A 57 14.47 -4.52 -20.77
N VAL A 58 13.46 -4.61 -21.64
CA VAL A 58 12.51 -5.71 -21.70
C VAL A 58 12.90 -6.68 -22.82
N ARG A 59 12.94 -8.00 -22.50
CA ARG A 59 13.23 -9.09 -23.46
C ARG A 59 11.98 -9.66 -24.08
N ALA A 60 10.94 -9.89 -23.23
CA ALA A 60 9.69 -10.49 -23.66
C ALA A 60 8.51 -9.96 -22.83
N VAL A 61 7.34 -9.99 -23.44
CA VAL A 61 6.06 -9.64 -22.81
C VAL A 61 5.04 -10.69 -23.22
N GLU A 62 4.48 -11.40 -22.24
CA GLU A 62 3.56 -12.51 -22.45
C GLU A 62 2.31 -12.37 -21.56
N ARG A 63 1.16 -12.82 -22.05
CA ARG A 63 -0.04 -12.90 -21.21
C ARG A 63 0.17 -13.94 -20.12
N ALA A 64 -0.01 -13.55 -18.84
CA ALA A 64 0.11 -14.47 -17.70
C ALA A 64 -1.25 -14.93 -17.15
N GLY A 65 -2.33 -14.22 -17.48
CA GLY A 65 -3.67 -14.55 -17.00
C GLY A 65 -4.52 -13.32 -16.75
N GLU A 66 -5.56 -13.53 -15.97
CA GLU A 66 -6.51 -12.49 -15.59
C GLU A 66 -7.08 -12.76 -14.21
N VAL A 67 -7.24 -11.73 -13.42
CA VAL A 67 -7.99 -11.78 -12.16
C VAL A 67 -9.47 -11.72 -12.49
N LYS A 68 -10.23 -12.71 -12.09
CA LYS A 68 -11.67 -12.71 -12.27
C LYS A 68 -12.34 -11.87 -11.19
N LEU A 69 -13.10 -10.88 -11.61
CA LEU A 69 -14.00 -10.10 -10.77
C LEU A 69 -15.43 -10.40 -11.23
N GLU A 70 -16.08 -11.29 -10.52
CA GLU A 70 -17.43 -11.73 -10.83
C GLU A 70 -18.38 -11.10 -9.80
N PRO A 71 -19.34 -10.26 -10.25
CA PRO A 71 -20.37 -9.75 -9.36
C PRO A 71 -21.17 -10.91 -8.76
N ALA A 72 -21.58 -10.77 -7.52
CA ALA A 72 -22.56 -11.67 -6.95
C ALA A 72 -23.88 -11.58 -7.76
N GLU A 73 -24.66 -12.64 -7.72
CA GLU A 73 -26.00 -12.61 -8.31
C GLU A 73 -26.82 -11.44 -7.77
N GLU A 74 -27.68 -10.86 -8.61
CA GLU A 74 -28.58 -9.79 -8.18
C GLU A 74 -29.39 -10.25 -6.97
N MET A 75 -29.18 -9.55 -5.88
CA MET A 75 -29.89 -9.79 -4.62
C MET A 75 -30.52 -8.48 -4.15
N PRO A 76 -31.62 -8.54 -3.43
CA PRO A 76 -32.18 -7.35 -2.77
C PRO A 76 -31.10 -6.67 -1.90
N LEU A 77 -31.11 -5.35 -1.87
CA LEU A 77 -30.23 -4.57 -1.02
C LEU A 77 -30.33 -5.05 0.44
N ARG A 78 -29.25 -5.52 0.99
CA ARG A 78 -29.21 -6.08 2.36
C ARG A 78 -27.82 -5.89 2.97
N HIS A 79 -27.78 -5.98 4.28
CA HIS A 79 -26.50 -6.08 4.99
C HIS A 79 -25.78 -7.37 4.60
N VAL A 80 -24.48 -7.26 4.36
CA VAL A 80 -23.61 -8.40 4.05
C VAL A 80 -22.60 -8.56 5.17
N HIS A 81 -22.35 -9.81 5.58
CA HIS A 81 -21.33 -10.16 6.55
C HIS A 81 -20.47 -11.29 5.98
N LEU A 82 -19.22 -11.01 5.70
CA LEU A 82 -18.24 -11.98 5.21
C LEU A 82 -17.29 -12.38 6.36
N ARG A 83 -17.24 -13.67 6.68
CA ARG A 83 -16.30 -14.23 7.66
C ARG A 83 -14.99 -14.57 6.96
N THR A 84 -14.13 -13.58 6.77
CA THR A 84 -12.91 -13.78 5.99
C THR A 84 -11.82 -14.56 6.74
N ALA A 85 -11.97 -14.76 8.05
CA ALA A 85 -11.12 -15.66 8.83
C ALA A 85 -11.23 -17.13 8.42
N ASP A 86 -12.38 -17.53 7.86
CA ASP A 86 -12.66 -18.91 7.45
C ASP A 86 -12.07 -19.24 6.06
N LEU A 87 -11.57 -18.26 5.33
CA LEU A 87 -10.97 -18.47 4.02
C LEU A 87 -9.69 -19.31 4.13
N GLN A 88 -9.57 -20.27 3.23
CA GLN A 88 -8.40 -21.14 3.18
C GLN A 88 -7.14 -20.41 2.73
N ARG A 89 -6.00 -20.82 3.22
CA ARG A 89 -4.70 -20.36 2.75
C ARG A 89 -4.42 -20.91 1.38
N GLN A 90 -3.93 -20.08 0.47
CA GLN A 90 -3.60 -20.48 -0.90
C GLN A 90 -2.58 -19.56 -1.53
N GLY A 91 -1.88 -20.06 -2.57
CA GLY A 91 -0.95 -19.27 -3.36
C GLY A 91 0.08 -18.50 -2.54
N ASP A 92 0.60 -17.47 -3.13
CA ASP A 92 1.48 -16.47 -2.50
C ASP A 92 0.73 -15.13 -2.27
N ALA A 93 1.45 -14.09 -1.87
CA ALA A 93 0.86 -12.76 -1.61
C ALA A 93 0.19 -12.10 -2.83
N ILE A 94 0.40 -12.61 -4.03
CA ILE A 94 -0.21 -12.12 -5.27
C ILE A 94 -1.25 -13.09 -5.81
N THR A 95 -0.87 -14.37 -5.95
CA THR A 95 -1.72 -15.42 -6.52
C THR A 95 -2.77 -15.94 -5.53
N GLY A 96 -2.55 -15.73 -4.24
CA GLY A 96 -3.47 -16.11 -3.17
C GLY A 96 -4.57 -15.10 -2.87
N ARG A 97 -4.65 -13.98 -3.59
CA ARG A 97 -5.66 -12.94 -3.38
C ARG A 97 -7.05 -13.41 -3.79
N ILE A 98 -8.00 -13.33 -2.88
CA ILE A 98 -9.41 -13.65 -3.09
C ILE A 98 -10.19 -12.33 -3.13
N PRO A 99 -10.82 -11.95 -4.26
CA PRO A 99 -11.65 -10.75 -4.33
C PRO A 99 -12.83 -10.86 -3.36
N LEU A 100 -13.07 -9.83 -2.57
CA LEU A 100 -14.20 -9.76 -1.63
C LEU A 100 -15.29 -8.83 -2.13
N MET A 101 -14.87 -7.68 -2.66
CA MET A 101 -15.75 -6.64 -3.18
C MET A 101 -15.00 -5.76 -4.16
N PHE A 102 -15.74 -5.13 -5.05
CA PHE A 102 -15.18 -4.17 -6.01
C PHE A 102 -16.24 -3.21 -6.53
N ASN A 103 -15.78 -2.08 -6.97
CA ASN A 103 -16.52 -1.10 -7.76
C ASN A 103 -15.56 -0.43 -8.77
N ASP A 104 -15.94 0.72 -9.30
CA ASP A 104 -15.09 1.43 -10.27
C ASP A 104 -13.83 2.06 -9.65
N ASP A 105 -13.78 2.28 -8.35
CA ASP A 105 -12.68 2.98 -7.66
C ASP A 105 -11.74 2.03 -6.92
N LEU A 106 -12.25 0.89 -6.47
CA LEU A 106 -11.59 0.02 -5.50
C LEU A 106 -11.84 -1.45 -5.77
N VAL A 107 -10.82 -2.29 -5.56
CA VAL A 107 -10.99 -3.73 -5.36
C VAL A 107 -10.38 -4.11 -4.02
N ALA A 108 -11.17 -4.77 -3.18
CA ALA A 108 -10.68 -5.34 -1.92
C ALA A 108 -10.48 -6.84 -2.05
N TYR A 109 -9.32 -7.31 -1.54
CA TYR A 109 -8.98 -8.73 -1.53
C TYR A 109 -8.60 -9.18 -0.13
N ARG A 110 -8.96 -10.39 0.20
CA ARG A 110 -8.33 -11.11 1.30
C ARG A 110 -7.20 -11.98 0.77
N CYS A 111 -6.08 -12.02 1.48
CA CYS A 111 -4.96 -12.87 1.13
C CYS A 111 -4.38 -13.54 2.37
N ARG A 112 -4.38 -14.87 2.36
CA ARG A 112 -3.78 -15.72 3.39
C ARG A 112 -2.81 -16.66 2.69
N PRO A 113 -1.56 -16.23 2.45
CA PRO A 113 -0.63 -16.99 1.62
C PRO A 113 -0.26 -18.34 2.26
N ALA A 114 -0.09 -19.35 1.41
CA ALA A 114 0.41 -20.69 1.77
C ALA A 114 1.81 -20.94 1.22
N ALA A 115 2.31 -20.09 0.32
CA ALA A 115 3.59 -20.20 -0.33
C ALA A 115 4.35 -18.86 -0.33
N PRO A 116 5.69 -18.86 -0.41
CA PRO A 116 6.46 -17.64 -0.52
C PRO A 116 6.22 -16.95 -1.87
N GLN A 117 6.27 -15.63 -1.89
CA GLN A 117 6.25 -14.87 -3.12
C GLN A 117 7.66 -14.87 -3.74
N GLU A 118 7.89 -15.74 -4.70
CA GLU A 118 9.18 -15.84 -5.40
C GLU A 118 9.29 -14.82 -6.55
N THR A 119 8.18 -14.59 -7.25
CA THR A 119 8.14 -13.69 -8.40
C THR A 119 7.94 -12.24 -7.95
N LEU A 120 8.77 -11.35 -8.49
CA LEU A 120 8.57 -9.91 -8.33
C LEU A 120 7.27 -9.48 -9.00
N TYR A 121 6.61 -8.51 -8.39
CA TYR A 121 5.32 -8.01 -8.85
C TYR A 121 5.28 -6.48 -8.86
N ARG A 122 4.45 -5.92 -9.74
CA ARG A 122 4.01 -4.52 -9.65
C ARG A 122 2.59 -4.36 -10.15
N ASN A 123 1.86 -3.43 -9.54
CA ASN A 123 0.63 -2.91 -10.10
C ASN A 123 0.96 -1.71 -10.99
N GLY A 124 0.65 -1.79 -12.27
CA GLY A 124 0.94 -0.72 -13.24
C GLY A 124 -0.18 0.32 -13.35
N ALA A 125 -1.33 0.11 -12.71
CA ALA A 125 -2.51 0.97 -12.87
C ALA A 125 -3.09 1.49 -11.55
N ALA A 126 -2.77 0.88 -10.41
CA ALA A 126 -3.37 1.19 -9.12
C ALA A 126 -2.32 1.29 -8.01
N ASP A 127 -2.57 2.16 -7.04
CA ASP A 127 -1.90 2.11 -5.75
C ASP A 127 -2.48 0.97 -4.93
N GLU A 128 -1.67 0.33 -4.09
CA GLU A 128 -2.13 -0.73 -3.21
C GLU A 128 -1.92 -0.34 -1.75
N VAL A 129 -2.95 -0.52 -0.93
CA VAL A 129 -2.86 -0.46 0.53
C VAL A 129 -2.98 -1.88 1.04
N ILE A 130 -1.96 -2.37 1.72
CA ILE A 130 -1.91 -3.71 2.29
C ILE A 130 -2.01 -3.57 3.80
N PHE A 131 -3.17 -3.88 4.37
CA PHE A 131 -3.31 -3.92 5.81
C PHE A 131 -2.82 -5.27 6.33
N ILE A 132 -1.89 -5.21 7.29
CA ILE A 132 -1.24 -6.38 7.86
C ILE A 132 -2.04 -6.84 9.08
N GLN A 133 -2.91 -7.82 8.91
CA GLN A 133 -3.74 -8.35 9.98
C GLN A 133 -2.95 -9.18 10.99
N SER A 134 -1.98 -9.95 10.54
CA SER A 134 -1.17 -10.77 11.44
C SER A 134 0.28 -10.86 10.99
N ARG A 135 1.17 -11.02 11.98
CA ARG A 135 2.61 -11.17 11.81
C ARG A 135 3.28 -9.93 11.21
N GLY A 136 4.41 -10.13 10.58
CA GLY A 136 5.21 -9.08 9.97
C GLY A 136 6.15 -9.67 8.93
N GLY A 137 6.96 -8.80 8.34
CA GLY A 137 7.90 -9.20 7.30
C GLY A 137 8.67 -8.04 6.75
N THR A 138 9.25 -8.26 5.59
CA THR A 138 9.99 -7.25 4.83
C THR A 138 9.41 -7.16 3.42
N ALA A 139 9.05 -5.96 3.00
CA ALA A 139 8.81 -5.67 1.61
C ALA A 139 10.15 -5.32 0.94
N GLU A 140 10.62 -6.16 0.03
CA GLU A 140 11.73 -5.81 -0.87
C GLU A 140 11.17 -5.05 -2.06
N THR A 141 11.65 -3.84 -2.27
CA THR A 141 11.12 -2.95 -3.30
C THR A 141 12.24 -2.29 -4.10
N THR A 142 11.91 -1.69 -5.24
CA THR A 142 12.85 -0.82 -5.99
C THR A 142 13.36 0.36 -5.17
N PHE A 143 12.65 0.74 -4.11
CA PHE A 143 13.06 1.82 -3.20
C PHE A 143 13.90 1.33 -2.01
N GLY A 144 14.14 0.02 -1.90
CA GLY A 144 14.84 -0.62 -0.80
C GLY A 144 13.94 -1.48 0.06
N ARG A 145 14.45 -1.87 1.22
CA ARG A 145 13.75 -2.73 2.17
C ARG A 145 12.91 -1.90 3.13
N LEU A 146 11.66 -2.32 3.30
CA LEU A 146 10.72 -1.72 4.23
C LEU A 146 10.15 -2.81 5.14
N ARG A 147 10.41 -2.69 6.43
CA ARG A 147 9.80 -3.57 7.44
C ARG A 147 8.32 -3.24 7.59
N TYR A 148 7.51 -4.27 7.74
CA TYR A 148 6.11 -4.16 8.10
C TYR A 148 5.79 -5.11 9.26
N ARG A 149 4.80 -4.72 10.06
CA ARG A 149 4.33 -5.48 11.23
C ARG A 149 2.80 -5.49 11.29
N ARG A 150 2.25 -6.30 12.16
CA ARG A 150 0.81 -6.31 12.43
C ARG A 150 0.29 -4.89 12.70
N GLY A 151 -0.82 -4.57 12.06
CA GLY A 151 -1.48 -3.26 12.16
C GLY A 151 -0.99 -2.23 11.14
N ASP A 152 0.08 -2.51 10.40
CA ASP A 152 0.54 -1.58 9.37
C ASP A 152 -0.42 -1.53 8.19
N TYR A 153 -0.68 -0.32 7.73
CA TYR A 153 -1.05 -0.02 6.37
C TYR A 153 0.25 0.14 5.58
N LEU A 154 0.60 -0.86 4.80
CA LEU A 154 1.72 -0.80 3.87
C LEU A 154 1.21 -0.26 2.53
N VAL A 155 1.60 0.96 2.20
CA VAL A 155 1.17 1.64 0.98
C VAL A 155 2.23 1.47 -0.10
N MET A 156 1.82 0.86 -1.22
CA MET A 156 2.63 0.65 -2.42
C MET A 156 2.11 1.56 -3.54
N PRO A 157 2.80 2.64 -3.87
CA PRO A 157 2.47 3.42 -5.05
C PRO A 157 2.51 2.56 -6.31
N ARG A 158 1.62 2.83 -7.26
CA ARG A 158 1.65 2.16 -8.58
C ARG A 158 3.04 2.17 -9.19
N THR A 159 3.33 1.15 -9.97
CA THR A 159 4.63 0.91 -10.62
C THR A 159 5.79 0.52 -9.70
N THR A 160 5.64 0.58 -8.39
CA THR A 160 6.63 0.02 -7.46
C THR A 160 6.79 -1.49 -7.70
N VAL A 161 7.99 -1.93 -8.01
CA VAL A 161 8.29 -3.37 -8.06
C VAL A 161 8.56 -3.86 -6.65
N TYR A 162 7.91 -4.94 -6.25
CA TYR A 162 8.09 -5.48 -4.90
C TYR A 162 7.84 -6.99 -4.80
N ARG A 163 8.30 -7.56 -3.70
CA ARG A 163 7.82 -8.83 -3.13
C ARG A 163 7.73 -8.72 -1.62
N LEU A 164 6.79 -9.46 -1.04
CA LEU A 164 6.64 -9.56 0.40
C LEU A 164 7.36 -10.81 0.89
N ILE A 165 8.22 -10.65 1.88
CA ILE A 165 8.96 -11.72 2.54
C ILE A 165 8.48 -11.77 3.99
N PRO A 166 7.60 -12.70 4.32
CA PRO A 166 7.07 -12.85 5.66
C PRO A 166 8.13 -13.38 6.63
N ASP A 167 8.01 -13.02 7.92
CA ASP A 167 8.84 -13.57 8.97
C ASP A 167 8.43 -15.02 9.30
N ASP A 168 7.11 -15.33 9.24
CA ASP A 168 6.51 -16.62 9.55
C ASP A 168 5.59 -17.06 8.41
N LEU A 169 6.14 -17.74 7.40
CA LEU A 169 5.35 -18.19 6.26
C LEU A 169 4.18 -19.09 6.71
N GLY A 170 3.01 -18.81 6.16
CA GLY A 170 1.78 -19.54 6.45
C GLY A 170 1.02 -19.05 7.70
N GLN A 171 1.47 -17.96 8.33
CA GLN A 171 0.76 -17.30 9.43
C GLN A 171 0.35 -15.86 9.12
N GLU A 172 0.79 -15.34 7.98
CA GLU A 172 0.43 -13.99 7.53
C GLU A 172 -1.03 -13.94 7.11
N ASP A 173 -1.54 -12.75 7.22
CA ASP A 173 -2.91 -12.46 6.86
C ASP A 173 -3.05 -10.98 6.44
N TYR A 174 -3.52 -10.75 5.22
CA TYR A 174 -3.54 -9.45 4.59
C TYR A 174 -4.93 -9.07 4.08
N LEU A 175 -5.28 -7.80 4.23
CA LEU A 175 -6.36 -7.17 3.46
C LEU A 175 -5.71 -6.24 2.44
N PHE A 176 -5.89 -6.51 1.15
CA PHE A 176 -5.43 -5.64 0.07
C PHE A 176 -6.57 -4.74 -0.39
N LEU A 177 -6.25 -3.47 -0.55
CA LEU A 177 -7.10 -2.48 -1.20
C LEU A 177 -6.34 -1.97 -2.43
N GLU A 178 -6.87 -2.24 -3.61
CA GLU A 178 -6.31 -1.81 -4.88
C GLU A 178 -7.10 -0.59 -5.37
N ALA A 179 -6.46 0.58 -5.33
CA ALA A 179 -7.06 1.87 -5.58
C ALA A 179 -6.73 2.39 -6.98
N ARG A 180 -7.71 2.75 -7.79
CA ARG A 180 -7.47 3.40 -9.08
C ARG A 180 -6.90 4.80 -8.95
N GLY A 181 -7.30 5.53 -7.91
CA GLY A 181 -6.75 6.85 -7.56
C GLY A 181 -5.41 6.75 -6.84
N VAL A 182 -4.87 7.91 -6.46
CA VAL A 182 -3.65 8.02 -5.66
C VAL A 182 -3.99 8.04 -4.18
N ILE A 183 -3.39 7.13 -3.41
CA ILE A 183 -3.53 7.09 -1.96
C ILE A 183 -2.69 8.21 -1.34
N ARG A 184 -3.33 9.04 -0.53
CA ARG A 184 -2.71 10.17 0.16
C ARG A 184 -3.28 10.39 1.56
N THR A 185 -2.55 11.10 2.38
CA THR A 185 -3.07 11.63 3.64
C THR A 185 -4.04 12.77 3.34
N PRO A 186 -5.10 12.97 4.13
CA PRO A 186 -6.07 14.05 3.91
C PRO A 186 -5.39 15.43 3.84
N ALA A 187 -5.68 16.18 2.79
CA ALA A 187 -5.06 17.49 2.57
C ALA A 187 -5.30 18.47 3.74
N ARG A 188 -6.44 18.35 4.43
CA ARG A 188 -6.78 19.17 5.59
C ARG A 188 -5.91 18.93 6.82
N TYR A 189 -5.11 17.85 6.83
CA TYR A 189 -4.20 17.55 7.94
C TYR A 189 -2.85 18.27 7.81
N SER A 190 -2.58 18.91 6.68
CA SER A 190 -1.33 19.61 6.46
C SER A 190 -1.55 21.12 6.39
N ASN A 191 -0.59 21.87 6.92
CA ASN A 191 -0.52 23.32 6.74
C ASN A 191 0.05 23.68 5.34
N PRO A 192 0.06 24.95 4.94
CA PRO A 192 0.64 25.36 3.67
C PRO A 192 2.13 25.06 3.51
N ASP A 193 2.86 24.86 4.60
CA ASP A 193 4.27 24.48 4.61
C ASP A 193 4.49 22.98 4.39
N GLY A 194 3.41 22.19 4.31
CA GLY A 194 3.43 20.74 4.10
C GLY A 194 3.66 19.91 5.35
N GLN A 195 3.61 20.53 6.53
CA GLN A 195 3.71 19.87 7.82
C GLN A 195 2.33 19.47 8.35
N PHE A 196 2.22 18.32 9.05
CA PHE A 196 0.97 17.97 9.71
C PHE A 196 0.64 18.94 10.85
N LEU A 197 -0.64 19.26 10.98
CA LEU A 197 -1.17 20.07 12.06
C LEU A 197 -1.10 19.32 13.39
N LEU A 198 -0.88 20.02 14.50
CA LEU A 198 -0.78 19.43 15.84
C LEU A 198 -2.06 18.70 16.30
N GLY A 199 -3.22 19.03 15.73
CA GLY A 199 -4.49 18.41 16.07
C GLY A 199 -4.90 17.26 15.14
N THR A 200 -3.99 16.74 14.34
CA THR A 200 -4.27 15.59 13.45
C THR A 200 -4.04 14.26 14.18
N PRO A 201 -4.64 13.16 13.70
CA PRO A 201 -4.55 11.86 14.37
C PRO A 201 -3.18 11.19 14.23
N TYR A 202 -2.22 11.80 13.58
CA TYR A 202 -0.87 11.29 13.38
C TYR A 202 0.11 12.41 12.98
N SER A 203 1.39 12.12 13.03
CA SER A 203 2.48 13.02 12.65
C SER A 203 3.42 12.37 11.63
N GLU A 204 4.40 13.12 11.14
CA GLU A 204 5.43 12.62 10.21
C GLU A 204 6.27 11.48 10.79
N ARG A 205 6.37 11.36 12.12
CA ARG A 205 7.13 10.32 12.80
C ARG A 205 6.50 8.95 12.71
N ASP A 206 5.18 8.90 12.50
CA ASP A 206 4.39 7.67 12.46
C ASP A 206 4.47 6.98 11.09
N PHE A 207 5.08 7.67 10.10
CA PHE A 207 5.27 7.17 8.75
C PHE A 207 6.70 6.69 8.53
N HIS A 208 6.85 5.43 8.19
CA HIS A 208 8.15 4.81 7.93
C HIS A 208 8.32 4.52 6.44
N SER A 209 9.49 4.82 5.91
CA SER A 209 9.89 4.54 4.52
C SER A 209 11.09 3.59 4.50
N PRO A 210 11.49 3.04 3.34
CA PRO A 210 12.70 2.24 3.26
C PRO A 210 13.92 2.98 3.83
N THR A 211 14.71 2.27 4.61
CA THR A 211 15.92 2.81 5.28
C THR A 211 17.21 2.17 4.76
N GLU A 212 17.09 1.09 3.99
CA GLU A 212 18.21 0.32 3.47
C GLU A 212 17.98 -0.02 2.00
N LEU A 213 19.00 0.23 1.18
CA LEU A 213 19.08 -0.25 -0.18
C LEU A 213 19.90 -1.53 -0.23
N ASN A 214 19.42 -2.49 -0.99
CA ASN A 214 20.15 -3.72 -1.27
C ASN A 214 20.14 -3.97 -2.78
N PRO A 215 20.92 -3.18 -3.57
CA PRO A 215 20.90 -3.27 -5.01
C PRO A 215 21.41 -4.63 -5.48
N VAL A 216 20.62 -5.29 -6.31
CA VAL A 216 20.96 -6.59 -6.89
C VAL A 216 21.68 -6.37 -8.22
N ASP A 217 23.00 -6.60 -8.22
CA ASP A 217 23.81 -6.52 -9.43
C ASP A 217 23.76 -7.83 -10.22
N ASP A 218 22.63 -8.12 -10.85
CA ASP A 218 22.40 -9.33 -11.62
C ASP A 218 21.92 -9.00 -13.04
N ALA A 219 22.67 -9.45 -14.04
CA ALA A 219 22.37 -9.27 -15.46
C ALA A 219 21.56 -10.43 -16.05
N ARG A 220 21.17 -11.43 -15.25
CA ARG A 220 20.31 -12.53 -15.72
C ARG A 220 18.89 -12.04 -15.96
N ASP A 221 18.24 -12.67 -16.92
CA ASP A 221 16.84 -12.40 -17.21
C ASP A 221 15.99 -12.67 -15.95
N THR A 222 15.19 -11.69 -15.59
CA THR A 222 14.33 -11.75 -14.40
C THR A 222 12.86 -11.58 -14.78
N VAL A 223 12.02 -12.45 -14.24
CA VAL A 223 10.58 -12.40 -14.46
C VAL A 223 9.94 -11.39 -13.50
N LEU A 224 9.14 -10.50 -14.06
CA LEU A 224 8.29 -9.54 -13.36
C LEU A 224 6.83 -9.79 -13.74
N LEU A 225 5.97 -10.02 -12.77
CA LEU A 225 4.52 -10.08 -12.98
C LEU A 225 3.94 -8.66 -12.88
N VAL A 226 3.29 -8.21 -13.92
CA VAL A 226 2.67 -6.88 -14.01
C VAL A 226 1.16 -7.00 -14.10
N LYS A 227 0.45 -6.32 -13.19
CA LYS A 227 -1.01 -6.22 -13.20
C LYS A 227 -1.46 -4.87 -13.75
N VAL A 228 -2.39 -4.87 -14.69
CA VAL A 228 -3.05 -3.66 -15.20
C VAL A 228 -4.55 -3.92 -15.31
N GLY A 229 -5.33 -3.31 -14.45
CA GLY A 229 -6.75 -3.67 -14.27
C GLY A 229 -6.86 -5.13 -13.82
N THR A 230 -7.59 -5.97 -14.56
CA THR A 230 -7.69 -7.41 -14.30
C THR A 230 -6.59 -8.24 -14.97
N ARG A 231 -5.88 -7.68 -15.94
CA ARG A 231 -4.90 -8.42 -16.74
C ARG A 231 -3.58 -8.61 -16.01
N LEU A 232 -3.05 -9.82 -16.08
CA LEU A 232 -1.72 -10.18 -15.63
C LEU A 232 -0.81 -10.41 -16.84
N THR A 233 0.34 -9.78 -16.82
CA THR A 233 1.36 -9.85 -17.86
C THR A 233 2.67 -10.31 -17.24
N ARG A 234 3.31 -11.28 -17.83
CA ARG A 234 4.67 -11.70 -17.51
C ARG A 234 5.63 -10.90 -18.37
N MET A 235 6.48 -10.10 -17.73
CA MET A 235 7.58 -9.41 -18.40
C MET A 235 8.90 -10.08 -18.04
N THR A 236 9.70 -10.40 -19.04
CA THR A 236 11.09 -10.82 -18.83
C THR A 236 11.99 -9.60 -19.01
N LEU A 237 12.62 -9.18 -17.94
CA LEU A 237 13.58 -8.07 -17.92
C LEU A 237 14.99 -8.61 -18.16
N ALA A 238 15.86 -7.84 -18.84
CA ALA A 238 17.24 -8.22 -19.13
C ALA A 238 18.18 -8.10 -17.91
N GLN A 239 17.64 -7.82 -16.74
CA GLN A 239 18.36 -7.69 -15.47
C GLN A 239 17.38 -7.77 -14.30
N HIS A 240 17.94 -7.88 -13.09
CA HIS A 240 17.14 -7.79 -11.86
C HIS A 240 16.67 -6.34 -11.64
N PRO A 241 15.36 -6.06 -11.45
CA PRO A 241 14.83 -4.69 -11.34
C PRO A 241 15.08 -4.02 -9.98
N LEU A 242 15.50 -4.76 -8.95
CA LEU A 242 15.87 -4.17 -7.65
C LEU A 242 17.35 -3.77 -7.65
N ASP A 243 17.76 -2.99 -8.64
CA ASP A 243 19.14 -2.57 -8.89
C ASP A 243 19.39 -1.09 -8.58
N VAL A 244 18.49 -0.46 -7.82
CA VAL A 244 18.54 0.95 -7.45
C VAL A 244 19.61 1.19 -6.38
N VAL A 245 20.52 2.12 -6.63
CA VAL A 245 21.60 2.52 -5.72
C VAL A 245 21.30 3.80 -4.95
N GLY A 246 20.29 4.54 -5.36
CA GLY A 246 19.83 5.74 -4.70
C GLY A 246 18.54 6.27 -5.30
N TRP A 247 17.79 7.01 -4.52
CA TRP A 247 16.57 7.69 -4.96
C TRP A 247 16.24 8.87 -4.04
N ASP A 248 15.49 9.81 -4.58
CA ASP A 248 14.88 10.88 -3.81
C ASP A 248 13.53 11.28 -4.39
N GLY A 249 12.69 11.86 -3.57
CA GLY A 249 11.39 12.41 -4.00
C GLY A 249 10.26 12.20 -3.02
N PHE A 250 9.05 12.18 -3.58
CA PHE A 250 7.79 12.12 -2.84
C PHE A 250 6.98 10.84 -3.12
N VAL A 251 7.38 10.05 -4.12
CA VAL A 251 6.75 8.77 -4.47
C VAL A 251 7.64 7.64 -3.98
N TYR A 252 7.22 6.94 -2.94
CA TYR A 252 7.92 5.81 -2.35
C TYR A 252 6.94 4.97 -1.52
N PRO A 253 7.20 3.69 -1.28
CA PRO A 253 6.39 2.88 -0.38
C PRO A 253 6.62 3.32 1.07
N TYR A 254 5.56 3.22 1.88
CA TYR A 254 5.65 3.57 3.30
C TYR A 254 4.68 2.74 4.15
N THR A 255 4.93 2.67 5.45
CA THR A 255 4.01 2.10 6.42
C THR A 255 3.50 3.18 7.37
N PHE A 256 2.27 2.98 7.85
CA PHE A 256 1.66 3.65 8.98
C PHE A 256 0.94 2.60 9.82
N ASN A 257 1.17 2.57 11.13
CA ASN A 257 0.54 1.58 11.99
C ASN A 257 -0.80 2.08 12.54
N ALA A 258 -1.84 1.28 12.46
CA ALA A 258 -3.18 1.64 12.94
C ALA A 258 -3.22 1.91 14.45
N TRP A 259 -2.31 1.33 15.23
CA TRP A 259 -2.19 1.60 16.68
C TRP A 259 -1.47 2.90 17.00
N ASP A 260 -0.80 3.53 16.03
CA ASP A 260 -0.21 4.87 16.16
C ASP A 260 -1.22 5.97 15.79
N PHE A 261 -2.47 5.59 15.47
CA PHE A 261 -3.55 6.54 15.20
C PHE A 261 -4.09 7.11 16.52
N GLU A 262 -4.08 8.44 16.67
CA GLU A 262 -4.55 9.18 17.84
C GLU A 262 -6.04 9.57 17.68
N PRO A 263 -7.00 8.76 18.17
CA PRO A 263 -8.42 9.04 17.97
C PRO A 263 -8.85 10.24 18.80
N LEU A 264 -9.59 11.15 18.18
CA LEU A 264 -10.13 12.33 18.85
C LEU A 264 -11.42 12.00 19.61
N THR A 265 -11.51 12.52 20.84
CA THR A 265 -12.74 12.51 21.66
C THR A 265 -13.12 13.94 21.99
N GLY A 266 -14.37 14.30 21.74
CA GLY A 266 -14.90 15.64 22.00
C GLY A 266 -15.88 15.68 23.18
N THR A 267 -16.49 16.84 23.38
CA THR A 267 -17.62 16.98 24.33
C THR A 267 -18.83 16.20 23.80
N VAL A 268 -19.10 16.32 22.51
CA VAL A 268 -20.08 15.52 21.77
C VAL A 268 -19.39 14.77 20.65
N HIS A 269 -20.09 13.81 20.03
CA HIS A 269 -19.51 12.98 18.99
C HIS A 269 -18.93 13.77 17.85
N LEU A 270 -17.68 13.43 17.49
CA LEU A 270 -16.99 13.91 16.29
C LEU A 270 -17.22 12.90 15.16
N PRO A 271 -17.75 13.32 14.00
CA PRO A 271 -18.11 12.41 12.91
C PRO A 271 -16.89 11.73 12.26
N PRO A 272 -17.09 10.66 11.49
CA PRO A 272 -16.02 9.85 10.88
C PRO A 272 -14.88 10.58 10.17
N PRO A 273 -15.00 11.77 9.56
CA PRO A 273 -13.86 12.48 9.01
C PRO A 273 -12.69 12.72 9.98
N PHE A 274 -12.94 12.71 11.29
CA PHE A 274 -11.90 12.77 12.32
C PHE A 274 -11.21 11.42 12.57
N GLN A 275 -11.71 10.34 11.98
CA GLN A 275 -11.11 9.00 12.02
C GLN A 275 -10.44 8.65 10.69
N GLN A 276 -10.39 9.57 9.74
CA GLN A 276 -9.85 9.33 8.42
C GLN A 276 -8.33 9.21 8.46
N THR A 277 -7.81 8.12 7.90
CA THR A 277 -6.38 7.83 7.82
C THR A 277 -5.83 8.21 6.46
N PHE A 278 -6.49 7.75 5.39
CA PHE A 278 -6.13 8.06 4.01
C PHE A 278 -7.33 8.49 3.21
N GLU A 279 -7.07 9.17 2.11
CA GLU A 279 -8.05 9.48 1.08
C GLU A 279 -7.56 9.06 -0.29
N CYS A 280 -8.50 8.76 -1.14
CA CYS A 280 -8.33 8.50 -2.55
C CYS A 280 -9.48 9.14 -3.31
N ASP A 281 -9.34 9.33 -4.61
CA ASP A 281 -10.49 9.69 -5.41
C ASP A 281 -11.47 8.50 -5.40
N GLY A 282 -12.70 8.76 -5.02
CA GLY A 282 -13.78 7.77 -4.90
C GLY A 282 -13.97 7.09 -3.54
N PHE A 283 -12.99 7.10 -2.62
CA PHE A 283 -13.15 6.52 -1.29
C PHE A 283 -12.19 7.10 -0.24
N VAL A 284 -12.47 6.78 1.03
CA VAL A 284 -11.59 7.09 2.16
C VAL A 284 -11.33 5.83 2.99
N ILE A 285 -10.23 5.83 3.72
CA ILE A 285 -9.90 4.81 4.71
C ILE A 285 -9.93 5.47 6.08
N CYS A 286 -10.74 4.92 6.99
CA CYS A 286 -10.84 5.37 8.37
C CYS A 286 -10.30 4.30 9.31
N THR A 287 -9.65 4.74 10.40
CA THR A 287 -9.22 3.87 11.50
C THR A 287 -10.06 4.18 12.73
N PHE A 288 -10.88 3.23 13.15
CA PHE A 288 -11.65 3.32 14.39
C PHE A 288 -10.85 2.69 15.52
N ALA A 289 -9.90 3.45 16.06
CA ALA A 289 -9.08 3.04 17.19
C ALA A 289 -9.87 3.12 18.52
N PRO A 290 -9.49 2.34 19.55
CA PRO A 290 -10.08 2.47 20.89
C PRO A 290 -9.95 3.89 21.42
N ARG A 291 -11.03 4.45 21.94
CA ARG A 291 -11.06 5.81 22.50
C ARG A 291 -12.05 5.92 23.64
N TYR A 292 -11.92 6.95 24.46
CA TYR A 292 -12.92 7.29 25.45
C TYR A 292 -14.22 7.75 24.77
N LEU A 293 -15.34 7.55 25.47
CA LEU A 293 -16.62 8.10 25.04
C LEU A 293 -16.65 9.62 25.21
N ASP A 294 -17.53 10.27 24.46
CA ASP A 294 -17.72 11.72 24.50
C ASP A 294 -18.07 12.21 25.92
N HIS A 295 -17.53 13.39 26.29
CA HIS A 295 -17.50 13.83 27.67
C HIS A 295 -18.83 14.40 28.19
N HIS A 296 -19.69 14.94 27.32
CA HIS A 296 -20.96 15.50 27.76
C HIS A 296 -21.85 14.41 28.41
N PRO A 297 -22.41 14.65 29.58
CA PRO A 297 -23.24 13.63 30.27
C PRO A 297 -24.42 13.13 29.44
N GLU A 298 -25.02 13.99 28.64
CA GLU A 298 -26.16 13.70 27.75
C GLU A 298 -25.76 13.46 26.29
N ALA A 299 -24.46 13.24 26.01
CA ALA A 299 -24.02 12.93 24.66
C ALA A 299 -24.62 11.63 24.16
N ILE A 300 -25.13 11.63 22.93
CA ILE A 300 -25.50 10.41 22.23
C ILE A 300 -24.23 9.64 21.94
N LYS A 301 -24.06 8.51 22.60
CA LYS A 301 -22.85 7.69 22.47
C LYS A 301 -22.87 6.88 21.17
N VAL A 302 -21.71 6.63 20.61
CA VAL A 302 -21.56 5.70 19.47
C VAL A 302 -21.74 4.25 19.94
N PRO A 303 -22.32 3.35 19.11
CA PRO A 303 -22.88 3.60 17.79
C PRO A 303 -24.25 4.28 17.86
N TYR A 304 -24.51 5.18 16.94
CA TYR A 304 -25.82 5.84 16.78
C TYR A 304 -26.37 5.62 15.37
N ALA A 305 -27.70 5.73 15.22
CA ALA A 305 -28.34 5.53 13.92
C ALA A 305 -27.97 6.63 12.94
N HIS A 306 -27.48 6.24 11.77
CA HIS A 306 -27.19 7.13 10.66
C HIS A 306 -27.41 6.40 9.33
N SER A 307 -27.52 7.15 8.27
CA SER A 307 -27.65 6.63 6.90
C SER A 307 -26.71 7.38 5.99
N ASN A 308 -26.07 6.66 5.11
CA ASN A 308 -25.27 7.20 4.01
C ASN A 308 -25.96 6.86 2.69
N VAL A 309 -26.37 7.88 1.95
CA VAL A 309 -27.24 7.70 0.77
C VAL A 309 -26.43 7.50 -0.52
N GLN A 310 -25.22 8.08 -0.58
CA GLN A 310 -24.41 8.12 -1.81
C GLN A 310 -23.08 7.37 -1.70
N ALA A 311 -22.82 6.70 -0.60
CA ALA A 311 -21.62 5.92 -0.42
C ALA A 311 -21.90 4.65 0.36
N ASP A 312 -21.18 3.59 0.02
CA ASP A 312 -21.15 2.37 0.78
C ASP A 312 -20.21 2.51 1.97
N GLU A 313 -20.57 1.92 3.10
CA GLU A 313 -19.70 1.79 4.26
C GLU A 313 -19.30 0.34 4.43
N VAL A 314 -18.00 0.10 4.38
CA VAL A 314 -17.43 -1.23 4.56
C VAL A 314 -16.54 -1.22 5.80
N LEU A 315 -16.85 -2.10 6.74
CA LEU A 315 -16.13 -2.24 8.00
C LEU A 315 -15.35 -3.55 8.02
N PHE A 316 -14.02 -3.46 8.19
CA PHE A 316 -13.17 -4.60 8.47
C PHE A 316 -12.79 -4.60 9.95
N TYR A 317 -13.09 -5.70 10.63
CA TYR A 317 -12.92 -5.82 12.07
C TYR A 317 -11.57 -6.46 12.40
N VAL A 318 -10.66 -5.65 12.91
CA VAL A 318 -9.28 -6.05 13.15
C VAL A 318 -9.11 -6.82 14.44
N GLU A 319 -9.57 -6.24 15.55
CA GLU A 319 -9.47 -6.83 16.89
C GLU A 319 -10.40 -6.10 17.87
N GLY A 320 -10.81 -6.76 18.95
CA GLY A 320 -11.55 -6.18 20.07
C GLY A 320 -13.01 -6.61 20.15
N ASP A 321 -13.74 -5.99 21.09
CA ASP A 321 -15.18 -6.18 21.30
C ASP A 321 -15.97 -5.16 20.47
N PHE A 322 -16.73 -5.65 19.51
CA PHE A 322 -17.43 -4.80 18.55
C PHE A 322 -18.84 -4.48 19.02
N ALA A 323 -19.03 -3.28 19.58
CA ALA A 323 -20.32 -2.84 20.12
C ALA A 323 -21.40 -2.59 19.05
N SER A 324 -20.99 -2.38 17.79
CA SER A 324 -21.90 -1.94 16.73
C SER A 324 -22.79 -3.04 16.15
N ARG A 325 -22.35 -4.31 16.20
CA ARG A 325 -23.08 -5.45 15.60
C ARG A 325 -22.87 -6.74 16.39
N ARG A 326 -23.92 -7.55 16.51
CA ARG A 326 -23.84 -8.87 17.17
C ARG A 326 -23.30 -9.92 16.19
N GLY A 327 -22.47 -10.84 16.70
CA GLY A 327 -21.97 -12.00 15.94
C GLY A 327 -20.84 -11.68 14.97
N VAL A 328 -20.26 -10.48 15.06
CA VAL A 328 -19.07 -10.09 14.31
C VAL A 328 -17.85 -10.46 15.14
N GLY A 329 -16.87 -11.08 14.50
CA GLY A 329 -15.58 -11.42 15.08
C GLY A 329 -14.43 -10.82 14.27
N GLU A 330 -13.20 -11.07 14.71
CA GLU A 330 -12.00 -10.64 13.99
C GLU A 330 -12.01 -11.12 12.53
N CYS A 331 -11.45 -10.31 11.66
CA CYS A 331 -11.42 -10.54 10.21
C CYS A 331 -12.81 -10.65 9.57
N SER A 332 -13.88 -10.24 10.24
CA SER A 332 -15.16 -10.01 9.59
C SER A 332 -15.11 -8.77 8.71
N LEU A 333 -15.86 -8.79 7.61
CA LEU A 333 -16.10 -7.64 6.75
C LEU A 333 -17.62 -7.48 6.60
N THR A 334 -18.13 -6.28 6.88
CA THR A 334 -19.56 -6.00 6.79
C THR A 334 -19.84 -4.76 5.98
#